data_97d57893bff665cdd49f398ebb7f2948
#
_entry.id   97d57893bff665cdd49f398ebb7f2948
#
_cell.length_a   1.000
_cell.length_b   1.000
_cell.length_c   1.000
_cell.angle_alpha   90.00
_cell.angle_beta   90.00
_cell.angle_gamma   90.00
#
_symmetry.space_group_name_H-M   'P 1'
#
loop_
_entity.id
_entity.type
_entity.pdbx_description
1 polymer ?
#
loop_
_entity_poly.entity_id
_entity_poly.type
_entity_poly.pdbx_seq_one_letter_code
_entity_poly.pdbx_strand_id
1 'polypeptide(L)'
;MNSVSTTPLGAQMTGQMRGPSIVIWLCGASVLVFLLWAAFAWVDEIVRAEGSMISSSRPQIIQNLEGGILAELAVGEGDHVEKGDVLARLHGTQFQSSVDDLRDQISAFEIRRLRLEAELAGQYDFDVPDAFATRTPDIVASERALLKARQSDFVSRSEGAGRVLTEATKERELLENMLKKKIVSLIEVTRARKTHADARIKLDEIVTGTELDRAQEYSDVLKELATLKQNLKASTDQLNRTVLVSPLRGIVNNLSVTTIGGVVRPGEEILQIIPLDEELVVEARVKPENIAGVRPGQEATVKLSAYDYTIYGTLKGTVKLISADTFKDERSRAADGDPHYKVTLQVDTEHLTPRQASLQIRPGMQASVELHTGSKTV
;
A
#
# COMPACT_ATOMS: atom_id res chain seq x y z
N MET A 1 -77.13 64.25 88.04
CA MET A 1 -77.61 63.14 87.20
C MET A 1 -76.87 63.32 85.89
N ASN A 2 -75.94 62.60 85.71
CA ASN A 2 -74.99 62.11 84.71
C ASN A 2 -74.96 62.86 83.36
N SER A 3 -73.86 63.51 83.09
CA SER A 3 -73.44 63.94 81.85
C SER A 3 -72.17 63.21 81.45
N VAL A 4 -72.21 62.52 80.37
CA VAL A 4 -71.13 61.75 79.76
C VAL A 4 -70.44 62.71 78.71
N SER A 5 -69.22 62.95 78.92
CA SER A 5 -68.36 63.64 77.97
C SER A 5 -67.67 62.68 77.05
N THR A 6 -67.84 62.92 75.75
CA THR A 6 -67.13 62.21 74.69
C THR A 6 -66.03 63.07 74.16
N THR A 7 -64.79 62.63 74.28
CA THR A 7 -63.59 63.15 73.61
C THR A 7 -63.28 62.41 72.33
N PRO A 8 -62.97 63.10 71.19
CA PRO A 8 -62.51 62.43 70.04
C PRO A 8 -60.98 62.38 69.99
N LEU A 9 -60.46 61.12 69.86
CA LEU A 9 -59.05 60.86 69.62
C LEU A 9 -58.81 60.98 68.11
N GLY A 10 -58.19 62.05 67.73
CA GLY A 10 -57.55 62.21 66.44
C GLY A 10 -56.05 62.12 66.60
N ALA A 11 -55.54 60.94 66.51
CA ALA A 11 -54.08 60.81 66.50
C ALA A 11 -53.60 60.82 65.03
N GLN A 12 -52.95 61.88 64.63
CA GLN A 12 -52.18 61.97 63.39
C GLN A 12 -50.92 61.14 63.55
N MET A 13 -50.84 60.03 62.83
CA MET A 13 -49.57 59.35 62.58
C MET A 13 -48.96 59.94 61.28
N THR A 14 -48.26 61.05 61.40
CA THR A 14 -47.29 61.48 60.41
C THR A 14 -45.95 60.76 60.69
N GLY A 15 -45.86 59.53 60.20
CA GLY A 15 -44.57 58.86 60.11
C GLY A 15 -43.75 59.55 59.03
N GLN A 16 -42.78 60.34 59.39
CA GLN A 16 -41.75 60.84 58.51
C GLN A 16 -40.89 59.66 58.04
N MET A 17 -41.20 59.17 56.85
CA MET A 17 -40.21 58.35 56.11
C MET A 17 -39.07 59.27 55.69
N ARG A 18 -38.10 59.42 56.55
CA ARG A 18 -36.81 60.03 56.21
C ARG A 18 -35.96 59.02 55.43
N GLY A 19 -35.88 59.27 54.16
CA GLY A 19 -34.79 58.93 53.30
C GLY A 19 -34.61 57.44 53.02
N PRO A 20 -34.53 56.99 51.78
CA PRO A 20 -33.99 55.67 51.50
C PRO A 20 -32.64 55.67 52.17
N SER A 21 -32.52 54.87 53.21
CA SER A 21 -31.27 54.78 53.93
C SER A 21 -30.16 54.51 52.91
N ILE A 22 -29.03 55.13 53.04
CA ILE A 22 -27.83 54.91 52.25
C ILE A 22 -27.63 53.40 52.03
N VAL A 23 -28.09 52.60 52.98
CA VAL A 23 -28.11 51.13 52.89
C VAL A 23 -28.88 50.59 51.70
N ILE A 24 -30.08 51.14 51.37
CA ILE A 24 -30.87 50.70 50.20
C ILE A 24 -30.16 51.05 48.91
N TRP A 25 -29.56 52.23 48.82
CA TRP A 25 -28.78 52.63 47.67
C TRP A 25 -27.47 51.80 47.55
N LEU A 26 -26.84 51.48 48.68
CA LEU A 26 -25.65 50.63 48.69
C LEU A 26 -25.96 49.20 48.33
N CYS A 27 -27.08 48.63 48.82
CA CYS A 27 -27.60 47.34 48.34
C CYS A 27 -27.98 47.33 46.88
N GLY A 28 -28.68 48.38 46.40
CA GLY A 28 -29.01 48.51 44.98
C GLY A 28 -27.77 48.61 44.09
N ALA A 29 -26.79 49.40 44.48
CA ALA A 29 -25.51 49.51 43.81
C ALA A 29 -24.73 48.17 43.83
N SER A 30 -24.72 47.45 44.93
CA SER A 30 -24.09 46.14 45.05
C SER A 30 -24.74 45.09 44.11
N VAL A 31 -26.06 45.05 44.05
CA VAL A 31 -26.79 44.17 43.15
C VAL A 31 -26.52 44.55 41.66
N LEU A 32 -26.45 45.85 41.35
CA LEU A 32 -26.16 46.32 40.01
C LEU A 32 -24.72 45.98 39.61
N VAL A 33 -23.74 46.12 40.49
CA VAL A 33 -22.34 45.71 40.29
C VAL A 33 -22.27 44.19 40.12
N PHE A 34 -23.01 43.44 40.92
CA PHE A 34 -23.06 41.96 40.81
C PHE A 34 -23.64 41.52 39.48
N LEU A 35 -24.75 42.15 39.00
CA LEU A 35 -25.35 41.88 37.74
C LEU A 35 -24.43 42.25 36.54
N LEU A 36 -23.74 43.39 36.65
CA LEU A 36 -22.72 43.78 35.70
C LEU A 36 -21.54 42.79 35.70
N TRP A 37 -21.06 42.40 36.88
CA TRP A 37 -20.01 41.39 36.98
C TRP A 37 -20.46 40.04 36.40
N ALA A 38 -21.67 39.55 36.72
CA ALA A 38 -22.24 38.33 36.20
C ALA A 38 -22.37 38.35 34.66
N ALA A 39 -22.75 39.49 34.08
CA ALA A 39 -22.86 39.68 32.62
C ALA A 39 -21.51 39.61 31.91
N PHE A 40 -20.41 39.96 32.58
CA PHE A 40 -19.04 39.94 32.07
C PHE A 40 -18.19 38.78 32.59
N ALA A 41 -18.65 38.02 33.59
CA ALA A 41 -17.96 36.87 34.09
C ALA A 41 -18.14 35.66 33.13
N TRP A 42 -17.06 35.26 32.52
CA TRP A 42 -17.05 34.07 31.64
C TRP A 42 -16.73 32.85 32.49
N VAL A 43 -17.55 31.81 32.36
CA VAL A 43 -17.33 30.51 33.00
C VAL A 43 -17.12 29.49 31.88
N ASP A 44 -16.02 28.76 31.96
CA ASP A 44 -15.72 27.70 30.99
C ASP A 44 -16.71 26.57 31.11
N GLU A 45 -17.27 26.17 29.96
CA GLU A 45 -18.15 25.01 29.85
C GLU A 45 -17.29 23.77 29.52
N ILE A 46 -17.31 22.81 30.43
CA ILE A 46 -16.45 21.61 30.33
C ILE A 46 -17.36 20.38 30.28
N VAL A 47 -17.16 19.56 29.24
CA VAL A 47 -17.77 18.24 29.14
C VAL A 47 -16.77 17.20 29.67
N ARG A 48 -17.20 16.45 30.70
CA ARG A 48 -16.41 15.35 31.25
C ARG A 48 -16.80 14.04 30.61
N ALA A 49 -15.77 13.26 30.24
CA ALA A 49 -15.93 11.95 29.64
C ALA A 49 -14.89 10.98 30.19
N GLU A 50 -15.27 9.74 30.37
CA GLU A 50 -14.34 8.66 30.66
C GLU A 50 -13.78 8.12 29.34
N GLY A 51 -12.50 7.74 29.35
CA GLY A 51 -11.83 7.22 28.18
C GLY A 51 -10.68 6.30 28.55
N SER A 52 -10.00 5.83 27.53
CA SER A 52 -8.81 5.02 27.66
C SER A 52 -7.76 5.41 26.63
N MET A 53 -6.50 5.27 27.03
CA MET A 53 -5.39 5.38 26.08
C MET A 53 -5.45 4.18 25.14
N ILE A 54 -5.46 4.45 23.85
CA ILE A 54 -5.35 3.43 22.82
C ILE A 54 -4.19 3.79 21.88
N SER A 55 -3.63 2.80 21.20
CA SER A 55 -2.74 3.06 20.08
C SER A 55 -3.56 3.67 18.94
N SER A 56 -3.02 4.65 18.23
CA SER A 56 -3.70 5.25 17.07
C SER A 56 -3.88 4.25 15.93
N SER A 57 -3.04 3.23 15.87
CA SER A 57 -3.14 2.12 14.93
C SER A 57 -3.73 0.86 15.54
N ARG A 58 -4.47 0.20 14.69
CA ARG A 58 -4.96 -1.14 15.00
C ARG A 58 -3.83 -2.16 14.85
N PRO A 59 -3.89 -3.29 15.58
CA PRO A 59 -2.97 -4.39 15.36
C PRO A 59 -2.92 -4.75 13.87
N GLN A 60 -1.71 -4.90 13.35
CA GLN A 60 -1.49 -5.32 11.97
C GLN A 60 -1.50 -6.83 11.91
N ILE A 61 -2.39 -7.38 11.11
CA ILE A 61 -2.55 -8.81 10.91
C ILE A 61 -1.59 -9.24 9.80
N ILE A 62 -0.69 -10.15 10.09
CA ILE A 62 0.23 -10.74 9.12
C ILE A 62 -0.36 -12.06 8.61
N GLN A 63 -0.69 -12.05 7.33
CA GLN A 63 -1.29 -13.17 6.61
C GLN A 63 -0.40 -13.61 5.46
N ASN A 64 -0.46 -14.88 5.08
CA ASN A 64 0.19 -15.37 3.88
C ASN A 64 -0.85 -15.66 2.78
N LEU A 65 -0.61 -15.11 1.59
CA LEU A 65 -1.51 -15.24 0.44
C LEU A 65 -1.45 -16.65 -0.19
N GLU A 66 -0.25 -17.22 -0.25
CA GLU A 66 0.01 -18.46 -1.00
C GLU A 66 -0.33 -19.73 -0.18
N GLY A 67 -0.27 -19.62 1.15
CA GLY A 67 -0.29 -20.80 2.04
C GLY A 67 0.98 -21.62 1.94
N GLY A 68 0.99 -22.76 2.59
CA GLY A 68 2.14 -23.70 2.56
C GLY A 68 2.39 -24.37 3.91
N ILE A 69 3.56 -25.00 4.06
CA ILE A 69 3.98 -25.62 5.31
C ILE A 69 4.90 -24.65 6.04
N LEU A 70 4.66 -24.39 7.32
CA LEU A 70 5.52 -23.56 8.15
C LEU A 70 6.88 -24.25 8.34
N ALA A 71 7.94 -23.66 7.76
CA ALA A 71 9.30 -24.19 7.86
C ALA A 71 10.01 -23.68 9.12
N GLU A 72 9.83 -22.41 9.44
CA GLU A 72 10.49 -21.72 10.54
C GLU A 72 9.59 -20.60 11.07
N LEU A 73 9.58 -20.44 12.39
CA LEU A 73 9.00 -19.31 13.09
C LEU A 73 10.14 -18.62 13.84
N ALA A 74 10.48 -17.41 13.40
CA ALA A 74 11.65 -16.68 13.91
C ALA A 74 11.34 -15.81 15.14
N VAL A 75 10.06 -15.62 15.49
CA VAL A 75 9.61 -14.75 16.58
C VAL A 75 8.63 -15.45 17.50
N GLY A 76 8.61 -15.01 18.76
CA GLY A 76 7.66 -15.44 19.78
C GLY A 76 6.68 -14.34 20.19
N GLU A 77 5.65 -14.69 20.95
CA GLU A 77 4.74 -13.70 21.54
C GLU A 77 5.49 -12.80 22.53
N GLY A 78 5.30 -11.49 22.39
CA GLY A 78 5.98 -10.46 23.20
C GLY A 78 7.31 -9.99 22.63
N ASP A 79 7.81 -10.59 21.56
CA ASP A 79 9.06 -10.16 20.92
C ASP A 79 8.90 -8.81 20.22
N HIS A 80 9.97 -8.02 20.31
CA HIS A 80 10.09 -6.76 19.59
C HIS A 80 10.66 -7.02 18.21
N VAL A 81 10.00 -6.47 17.19
CA VAL A 81 10.39 -6.61 15.79
C VAL A 81 10.57 -5.25 15.13
N GLU A 82 11.58 -5.13 14.30
CA GLU A 82 11.83 -3.97 13.46
C GLU A 82 11.23 -4.18 12.07
N LYS A 83 11.04 -3.08 11.32
CA LYS A 83 10.58 -3.17 9.94
C LYS A 83 11.58 -3.94 9.08
N GLY A 84 11.13 -5.03 8.45
CA GLY A 84 11.94 -5.89 7.60
C GLY A 84 12.45 -7.15 8.30
N ASP A 85 12.27 -7.29 9.61
CA ASP A 85 12.65 -8.50 10.34
C ASP A 85 11.84 -9.70 9.85
N VAL A 86 12.50 -10.83 9.73
CA VAL A 86 11.86 -12.10 9.33
C VAL A 86 11.01 -12.61 10.49
N LEU A 87 9.73 -12.80 10.26
CA LEU A 87 8.77 -13.30 11.23
C LEU A 87 8.60 -14.81 11.11
N ALA A 88 8.41 -15.28 9.90
CA ALA A 88 8.21 -16.70 9.61
C ALA A 88 8.67 -17.04 8.19
N ARG A 89 9.00 -18.30 7.95
CA ARG A 89 9.32 -18.84 6.62
C ARG A 89 8.40 -20.03 6.33
N LEU A 90 7.84 -20.04 5.15
CA LEU A 90 7.13 -21.20 4.62
C LEU A 90 8.05 -22.01 3.71
N HIS A 91 7.79 -23.29 3.55
CA HIS A 91 8.49 -24.12 2.57
C HIS A 91 8.23 -23.58 1.15
N GLY A 92 9.27 -23.00 0.56
CA GLY A 92 9.22 -22.40 -0.77
C GLY A 92 9.66 -23.32 -1.91
N THR A 93 9.91 -24.63 -1.65
CA THR A 93 10.52 -25.54 -2.62
C THR A 93 9.78 -25.62 -3.95
N GLN A 94 8.45 -25.63 -3.93
CA GLN A 94 7.64 -25.65 -5.15
C GLN A 94 7.80 -24.35 -5.96
N PHE A 95 7.76 -23.20 -5.30
CA PHE A 95 7.93 -21.90 -5.94
C PHE A 95 9.36 -21.72 -6.47
N GLN A 96 10.37 -22.19 -5.68
CA GLN A 96 11.77 -22.18 -6.10
C GLN A 96 11.96 -23.01 -7.37
N SER A 97 11.41 -24.23 -7.42
CA SER A 97 11.49 -25.08 -8.60
C SER A 97 10.84 -24.43 -9.82
N SER A 98 9.71 -23.76 -9.67
CA SER A 98 9.05 -23.02 -10.76
C SER A 98 9.89 -21.85 -11.25
N VAL A 99 10.53 -21.12 -10.34
CA VAL A 99 11.46 -20.02 -10.69
C VAL A 99 12.66 -20.54 -11.45
N ASP A 100 13.23 -21.66 -11.04
CA ASP A 100 14.42 -22.25 -11.68
C ASP A 100 14.08 -22.82 -13.05
N ASP A 101 12.94 -23.49 -13.21
CA ASP A 101 12.44 -23.96 -14.51
C ASP A 101 12.23 -22.80 -15.51
N LEU A 102 11.57 -21.73 -15.07
CA LEU A 102 11.39 -20.53 -15.91
C LEU A 102 12.72 -19.87 -16.29
N ARG A 103 13.72 -19.86 -15.38
CA ARG A 103 15.07 -19.34 -15.69
C ARG A 103 15.77 -20.20 -16.74
N ASP A 104 15.62 -21.52 -16.67
CA ASP A 104 16.19 -22.44 -17.66
C ASP A 104 15.56 -22.29 -19.02
N GLN A 105 14.22 -22.15 -19.09
CA GLN A 105 13.50 -21.84 -20.32
C GLN A 105 13.93 -20.48 -20.90
N ILE A 106 14.02 -19.44 -20.09
CA ILE A 106 14.49 -18.10 -20.55
C ILE A 106 15.90 -18.21 -21.08
N SER A 107 16.81 -18.96 -20.43
CA SER A 107 18.18 -19.15 -20.91
C SER A 107 18.20 -19.81 -22.28
N ALA A 108 17.38 -20.83 -22.50
CA ALA A 108 17.26 -21.52 -23.77
C ALA A 108 16.75 -20.57 -24.90
N PHE A 109 15.72 -19.80 -24.60
CA PHE A 109 15.17 -18.85 -25.56
C PHE A 109 16.09 -17.65 -25.83
N GLU A 110 16.87 -17.18 -24.82
CA GLU A 110 17.91 -16.15 -25.03
C GLU A 110 19.03 -16.65 -25.93
N ILE A 111 19.48 -17.89 -25.77
CA ILE A 111 20.46 -18.52 -26.67
C ILE A 111 19.90 -18.61 -28.10
N ARG A 112 18.64 -19.04 -28.24
CA ARG A 112 17.97 -19.08 -29.54
C ARG A 112 17.82 -17.70 -30.18
N ARG A 113 17.53 -16.65 -29.40
CA ARG A 113 17.49 -15.26 -29.85
C ARG A 113 18.86 -14.83 -30.41
N LEU A 114 19.94 -15.11 -29.66
CA LEU A 114 21.31 -14.78 -30.09
C LEU A 114 21.68 -15.49 -31.40
N ARG A 115 21.31 -16.78 -31.54
CA ARG A 115 21.47 -17.51 -32.79
C ARG A 115 20.75 -16.84 -33.96
N LEU A 116 19.48 -16.46 -33.75
CA LEU A 116 18.69 -15.82 -34.80
C LEU A 116 19.24 -14.43 -35.18
N GLU A 117 19.75 -13.67 -34.22
CA GLU A 117 20.46 -12.39 -34.49
C GLU A 117 21.69 -12.62 -35.35
N ALA A 118 22.51 -13.62 -35.03
CA ALA A 118 23.69 -14.00 -35.82
C ALA A 118 23.26 -14.48 -37.23
N GLU A 119 22.19 -15.25 -37.32
CA GLU A 119 21.66 -15.76 -38.58
C GLU A 119 21.14 -14.64 -39.52
N LEU A 120 20.44 -13.64 -38.93
CA LEU A 120 20.00 -12.43 -39.65
C LEU A 120 21.18 -11.54 -40.08
N ALA A 121 22.24 -11.50 -39.28
CA ALA A 121 23.47 -10.79 -39.60
C ALA A 121 24.40 -11.56 -40.56
N GLY A 122 24.04 -12.78 -40.96
CA GLY A 122 24.85 -13.62 -41.83
C GLY A 122 26.13 -14.18 -41.18
N GLN A 123 26.19 -14.20 -39.84
CA GLN A 123 27.32 -14.71 -39.07
C GLN A 123 27.25 -16.23 -38.92
N TYR A 124 28.43 -16.87 -38.75
CA TYR A 124 28.53 -18.34 -38.58
C TYR A 124 28.75 -18.77 -37.15
N ASP A 125 28.85 -17.83 -36.21
CA ASP A 125 29.00 -18.06 -34.78
C ASP A 125 28.37 -16.88 -34.02
N PHE A 126 28.11 -17.08 -32.74
CA PHE A 126 27.56 -16.07 -31.83
C PHE A 126 28.11 -16.24 -30.41
N ASP A 127 28.28 -15.12 -29.73
CA ASP A 127 28.75 -15.11 -28.34
C ASP A 127 27.56 -15.32 -27.39
N VAL A 128 27.76 -16.21 -26.41
CA VAL A 128 26.78 -16.52 -25.39
C VAL A 128 27.33 -16.04 -24.05
N PRO A 129 26.62 -15.16 -23.33
CA PRO A 129 27.01 -14.75 -21.98
C PRO A 129 27.15 -15.95 -21.04
N ASP A 130 28.16 -15.93 -20.17
CA ASP A 130 28.47 -17.04 -19.23
C ASP A 130 27.27 -17.43 -18.35
N ALA A 131 26.43 -16.47 -18.03
CA ALA A 131 25.20 -16.72 -17.26
C ALA A 131 24.26 -17.74 -17.92
N PHE A 132 24.19 -17.78 -19.25
CA PHE A 132 23.37 -18.74 -19.99
C PHE A 132 24.17 -19.98 -20.37
N ALA A 133 25.44 -19.79 -20.75
CA ALA A 133 26.32 -20.89 -21.15
C ALA A 133 26.52 -21.93 -20.05
N THR A 134 26.66 -21.49 -18.81
CA THR A 134 26.83 -22.37 -17.65
C THR A 134 25.56 -23.14 -17.30
N ARG A 135 24.40 -22.54 -17.53
CA ARG A 135 23.10 -23.12 -17.16
C ARG A 135 22.64 -24.20 -18.12
N THR A 136 22.86 -23.97 -19.43
CA THR A 136 22.34 -24.84 -20.49
C THR A 136 23.39 -25.09 -21.59
N PRO A 137 24.53 -25.72 -21.25
CA PRO A 137 25.64 -25.90 -22.22
C PRO A 137 25.26 -26.74 -23.45
N ASP A 138 24.39 -27.73 -23.25
CA ASP A 138 23.92 -28.59 -24.35
C ASP A 138 23.08 -27.81 -25.38
N ILE A 139 22.30 -26.84 -24.90
CA ILE A 139 21.51 -25.99 -25.78
C ILE A 139 22.42 -25.08 -26.60
N VAL A 140 23.46 -24.51 -26.00
CA VAL A 140 24.46 -23.70 -26.73
C VAL A 140 25.09 -24.51 -27.88
N ALA A 141 25.51 -25.73 -27.58
CA ALA A 141 26.12 -26.63 -28.59
C ALA A 141 25.13 -26.95 -29.73
N SER A 142 23.88 -27.25 -29.37
CA SER A 142 22.81 -27.55 -30.34
C SER A 142 22.49 -26.35 -31.22
N GLU A 143 22.33 -25.16 -30.66
CA GLU A 143 21.99 -23.94 -31.41
C GLU A 143 23.17 -23.48 -32.31
N ARG A 144 24.44 -23.66 -31.91
CA ARG A 144 25.60 -23.45 -32.79
C ARG A 144 25.61 -24.40 -33.95
N ALA A 145 25.33 -25.69 -33.73
CA ALA A 145 25.24 -26.69 -34.80
C ALA A 145 24.11 -26.35 -35.78
N LEU A 146 22.93 -25.92 -35.25
CA LEU A 146 21.79 -25.50 -36.06
C LEU A 146 22.11 -24.26 -36.92
N LEU A 147 22.76 -23.25 -36.34
CA LEU A 147 23.21 -22.05 -37.06
C LEU A 147 24.06 -22.42 -38.28
N LYS A 148 25.08 -23.24 -38.03
CA LYS A 148 26.01 -23.71 -39.09
C LYS A 148 25.28 -24.49 -40.18
N ALA A 149 24.36 -25.40 -39.82
CA ALA A 149 23.60 -26.17 -40.78
C ALA A 149 22.69 -25.31 -41.64
N ARG A 150 21.94 -24.37 -41.04
CA ARG A 150 21.03 -23.44 -41.75
C ARG A 150 21.80 -22.48 -42.66
N GLN A 151 22.95 -21.93 -42.20
CA GLN A 151 23.78 -21.10 -43.06
C GLN A 151 24.34 -21.88 -44.27
N SER A 152 24.81 -23.10 -44.06
CA SER A 152 25.33 -23.97 -45.12
C SER A 152 24.22 -24.31 -46.14
N ASP A 153 23.01 -24.63 -45.70
CA ASP A 153 21.86 -24.88 -46.56
C ASP A 153 21.51 -23.64 -47.41
N PHE A 154 21.39 -22.47 -46.77
CA PHE A 154 21.08 -21.21 -47.43
C PHE A 154 22.12 -20.86 -48.51
N VAL A 155 23.40 -20.94 -48.19
CA VAL A 155 24.48 -20.69 -49.12
C VAL A 155 24.44 -21.67 -50.31
N SER A 156 24.30 -22.97 -50.01
CA SER A 156 24.21 -24.00 -51.04
C SER A 156 23.04 -23.79 -52.03
N ARG A 157 21.86 -23.45 -51.51
CA ARG A 157 20.64 -23.21 -52.32
C ARG A 157 20.74 -21.91 -53.10
N SER A 158 21.21 -20.82 -52.50
CA SER A 158 21.33 -19.51 -53.11
C SER A 158 22.39 -19.52 -54.20
N GLU A 159 23.59 -20.11 -53.93
CA GLU A 159 24.62 -20.30 -54.95
C GLU A 159 24.18 -21.20 -56.12
N GLY A 160 23.46 -22.29 -55.80
CA GLY A 160 22.90 -23.17 -56.81
C GLY A 160 21.93 -22.42 -57.77
N ALA A 161 21.02 -21.66 -57.20
CA ALA A 161 20.09 -20.82 -57.98
C ALA A 161 20.81 -19.70 -58.72
N GLY A 162 21.85 -19.09 -58.09
CA GLY A 162 22.69 -18.07 -58.73
C GLY A 162 23.47 -18.59 -59.94
N ARG A 163 23.98 -19.82 -59.87
CA ARG A 163 24.59 -20.47 -61.06
C ARG A 163 23.62 -20.65 -62.19
N VAL A 164 22.40 -21.15 -61.93
CA VAL A 164 21.34 -21.29 -62.91
C VAL A 164 20.97 -19.94 -63.55
N LEU A 165 20.84 -18.88 -62.73
CA LEU A 165 20.58 -17.52 -63.24
C LEU A 165 21.72 -17.01 -64.12
N THR A 166 22.97 -17.27 -63.71
CA THR A 166 24.16 -16.87 -64.51
C THR A 166 24.17 -17.51 -65.87
N GLU A 167 23.91 -18.82 -65.95
CA GLU A 167 23.86 -19.54 -67.25
C GLU A 167 22.67 -19.06 -68.09
N ALA A 168 21.49 -18.89 -67.52
CA ALA A 168 20.30 -18.36 -68.23
C ALA A 168 20.54 -16.91 -68.72
N THR A 169 21.33 -16.13 -68.00
CA THR A 169 21.75 -14.77 -68.42
C THR A 169 22.64 -14.82 -69.66
N LYS A 170 23.65 -15.69 -69.65
CA LYS A 170 24.56 -15.88 -70.78
C LYS A 170 23.83 -16.36 -72.02
N GLU A 171 22.92 -17.35 -71.84
CA GLU A 171 22.10 -17.86 -72.96
C GLU A 171 21.21 -16.76 -73.56
N ARG A 172 20.52 -16.00 -72.72
CA ARG A 172 19.69 -14.89 -73.20
C ARG A 172 20.49 -13.87 -73.96
N GLU A 173 21.68 -13.43 -73.47
CA GLU A 173 22.52 -12.44 -74.09
C GLU A 173 23.08 -12.94 -75.45
N LEU A 174 23.47 -14.20 -75.47
CA LEU A 174 23.91 -14.85 -76.75
C LEU A 174 22.81 -14.83 -77.80
N LEU A 175 21.58 -15.32 -77.47
CA LEU A 175 20.48 -15.37 -78.36
C LEU A 175 19.96 -13.98 -78.81
N GLU A 176 20.01 -12.98 -77.90
CA GLU A 176 19.71 -11.59 -78.27
C GLU A 176 20.72 -11.00 -79.24
N ASN A 177 22.01 -11.31 -79.09
CA ASN A 177 23.03 -10.92 -80.07
C ASN A 177 22.89 -11.63 -81.44
N MET A 178 22.48 -12.93 -81.44
CA MET A 178 22.23 -13.68 -82.65
C MET A 178 20.93 -13.19 -83.37
N LEU A 179 19.92 -12.74 -82.62
CA LEU A 179 18.72 -12.14 -83.21
C LEU A 179 19.05 -10.82 -83.93
N LYS A 180 19.91 -9.94 -83.33
CA LYS A 180 20.38 -8.72 -83.99
C LYS A 180 21.07 -9.01 -85.30
N LYS A 181 21.74 -10.16 -85.43
CA LYS A 181 22.36 -10.67 -86.66
C LYS A 181 21.38 -11.47 -87.58
N LYS A 182 20.07 -11.59 -87.20
CA LYS A 182 19.05 -12.35 -87.92
C LYS A 182 19.36 -13.85 -88.06
N ILE A 183 20.11 -14.43 -87.09
CA ILE A 183 20.52 -15.85 -87.14
C ILE A 183 19.49 -16.75 -86.43
N VAL A 184 18.76 -16.25 -85.43
CA VAL A 184 17.77 -17.01 -84.62
C VAL A 184 16.40 -16.35 -84.64
N SER A 185 15.35 -17.14 -84.34
CA SER A 185 13.98 -16.65 -84.31
C SER A 185 13.65 -15.84 -83.04
N LEU A 186 12.66 -14.93 -83.16
CA LEU A 186 12.15 -14.17 -81.96
C LEU A 186 11.58 -15.10 -80.88
N ILE A 187 11.03 -16.27 -81.28
CA ILE A 187 10.45 -17.25 -80.39
C ILE A 187 11.52 -17.82 -79.45
N GLU A 188 12.73 -18.11 -79.96
CA GLU A 188 13.85 -18.63 -79.18
C GLU A 188 14.33 -17.61 -78.18
N VAL A 189 14.48 -16.35 -78.57
CA VAL A 189 14.85 -15.24 -77.64
C VAL A 189 13.78 -15.04 -76.54
N THR A 190 12.46 -15.13 -76.96
CA THR A 190 11.40 -15.00 -75.97
C THR A 190 11.43 -16.14 -74.93
N ARG A 191 11.77 -17.36 -75.36
CA ARG A 191 11.93 -18.52 -74.47
C ARG A 191 13.09 -18.32 -73.51
N ALA A 192 14.25 -17.87 -74.01
CA ALA A 192 15.42 -17.59 -73.12
C ALA A 192 15.16 -16.47 -72.15
N ARG A 193 14.43 -15.42 -72.59
CA ARG A 193 14.01 -14.37 -71.63
C ARG A 193 13.10 -14.91 -70.50
N LYS A 194 12.18 -15.80 -70.81
CA LYS A 194 11.33 -16.45 -69.80
C LYS A 194 12.15 -17.30 -68.88
N THR A 195 13.06 -18.16 -69.39
CA THR A 195 13.95 -18.98 -68.53
C THR A 195 14.81 -18.11 -67.60
N HIS A 196 15.35 -16.99 -68.12
CA HIS A 196 16.09 -16.04 -67.27
C HIS A 196 15.21 -15.43 -66.20
N ALA A 197 13.96 -15.00 -66.52
CA ALA A 197 13.03 -14.44 -65.56
C ALA A 197 12.66 -15.46 -64.47
N ASP A 198 12.37 -16.70 -64.85
CA ASP A 198 12.03 -17.78 -63.93
C ASP A 198 13.21 -18.12 -63.01
N ALA A 199 14.46 -18.15 -63.51
CA ALA A 199 15.65 -18.37 -62.70
C ALA A 199 15.88 -17.23 -61.70
N ARG A 200 15.62 -15.98 -62.11
CA ARG A 200 15.71 -14.82 -61.21
C ARG A 200 14.68 -14.88 -60.11
N ILE A 201 13.42 -15.13 -60.45
CA ILE A 201 12.36 -15.28 -59.49
C ILE A 201 12.72 -16.38 -58.48
N LYS A 202 13.31 -17.49 -58.93
CA LYS A 202 13.68 -18.60 -58.02
C LYS A 202 14.78 -18.22 -57.04
N LEU A 203 15.76 -17.45 -57.46
CA LEU A 203 16.78 -16.91 -56.54
C LEU A 203 16.18 -15.93 -55.51
N ASP A 204 15.34 -14.99 -56.01
CA ASP A 204 14.68 -14.01 -55.17
C ASP A 204 13.76 -14.69 -54.14
N GLU A 205 13.03 -15.75 -54.51
CA GLU A 205 12.20 -16.57 -53.60
C GLU A 205 13.04 -17.22 -52.47
N ILE A 206 14.25 -17.77 -52.81
CA ILE A 206 15.11 -18.39 -51.79
C ILE A 206 15.61 -17.34 -50.78
N VAL A 207 16.05 -16.18 -51.25
CA VAL A 207 16.59 -15.12 -50.41
C VAL A 207 15.49 -14.53 -49.55
N THR A 208 14.43 -14.00 -50.19
CA THR A 208 13.36 -13.30 -49.45
C THR A 208 12.54 -14.25 -48.57
N GLY A 209 12.32 -15.48 -48.98
CA GLY A 209 11.64 -16.50 -48.18
C GLY A 209 12.43 -16.81 -46.90
N THR A 210 13.76 -17.04 -47.06
CA THR A 210 14.63 -17.32 -45.91
C THR A 210 14.71 -16.14 -44.92
N GLU A 211 14.80 -14.91 -45.45
CA GLU A 211 14.82 -13.69 -44.62
C GLU A 211 13.49 -13.52 -43.88
N LEU A 212 12.37 -13.73 -44.51
CA LEU A 212 11.04 -13.65 -43.89
C LEU A 212 10.87 -14.69 -42.78
N ASP A 213 11.23 -15.96 -43.06
CA ASP A 213 11.13 -17.06 -42.10
C ASP A 213 11.97 -16.76 -40.83
N ARG A 214 13.20 -16.26 -41.03
CA ARG A 214 14.11 -15.86 -39.90
C ARG A 214 13.54 -14.71 -39.11
N ALA A 215 13.03 -13.67 -39.76
CA ALA A 215 12.44 -12.53 -39.12
C ALA A 215 11.20 -12.90 -38.30
N GLN A 216 10.38 -13.80 -38.84
CA GLN A 216 9.19 -14.28 -38.16
C GLN A 216 9.55 -15.14 -36.95
N GLU A 217 10.49 -16.10 -37.07
CA GLU A 217 10.99 -16.89 -35.95
C GLU A 217 11.59 -15.99 -34.85
N TYR A 218 12.36 -14.96 -35.24
CA TYR A 218 12.90 -13.98 -34.29
C TYR A 218 11.80 -13.22 -33.53
N SER A 219 10.78 -12.75 -34.26
CA SER A 219 9.64 -12.07 -33.64
C SER A 219 8.89 -12.97 -32.64
N ASP A 220 8.71 -14.23 -32.98
CA ASP A 220 8.00 -15.19 -32.12
C ASP A 220 8.83 -15.54 -30.86
N VAL A 221 10.15 -15.67 -30.99
CA VAL A 221 11.07 -15.84 -29.85
C VAL A 221 11.02 -14.63 -28.91
N LEU A 222 10.96 -13.39 -29.44
CA LEU A 222 10.85 -12.20 -28.61
C LEU A 222 9.54 -12.14 -27.82
N LYS A 223 8.42 -12.54 -28.43
CA LYS A 223 7.12 -12.61 -27.74
C LYS A 223 7.14 -13.65 -26.63
N GLU A 224 7.70 -14.82 -26.90
CA GLU A 224 7.79 -15.89 -25.91
C GLU A 224 8.70 -15.49 -24.75
N LEU A 225 9.86 -14.88 -25.02
CA LEU A 225 10.73 -14.31 -23.99
C LEU A 225 10.03 -13.28 -23.12
N ALA A 226 9.23 -12.40 -23.72
CA ALA A 226 8.46 -11.41 -22.95
C ALA A 226 7.48 -12.09 -21.99
N THR A 227 6.77 -13.12 -22.48
CA THR A 227 5.83 -13.92 -21.67
C THR A 227 6.55 -14.66 -20.53
N LEU A 228 7.64 -15.36 -20.84
CA LEU A 228 8.43 -16.09 -19.82
C LEU A 228 9.02 -15.16 -18.77
N LYS A 229 9.54 -14.00 -19.14
CA LYS A 229 10.05 -12.98 -18.20
C LYS A 229 8.95 -12.46 -17.28
N GLN A 230 7.74 -12.26 -17.80
CA GLN A 230 6.60 -11.85 -16.97
C GLN A 230 6.19 -12.97 -16.00
N ASN A 231 6.15 -14.22 -16.45
CA ASN A 231 5.87 -15.37 -15.59
C ASN A 231 6.95 -15.56 -14.51
N LEU A 232 8.23 -15.37 -14.86
CA LEU A 232 9.33 -15.40 -13.90
C LEU A 232 9.16 -14.36 -12.80
N LYS A 233 8.76 -13.14 -13.17
CA LYS A 233 8.48 -12.08 -12.18
C LYS A 233 7.37 -12.51 -11.22
N ALA A 234 6.25 -13.02 -11.74
CA ALA A 234 5.14 -13.49 -10.92
C ALA A 234 5.56 -14.62 -9.97
N SER A 235 6.29 -15.64 -10.48
CA SER A 235 6.77 -16.76 -9.66
C SER A 235 7.81 -16.32 -8.62
N THR A 236 8.67 -15.34 -8.96
CA THR A 236 9.63 -14.76 -8.02
C THR A 236 8.93 -14.01 -6.90
N ASP A 237 7.87 -13.26 -7.22
CA ASP A 237 7.05 -12.57 -6.23
C ASP A 237 6.34 -13.56 -5.30
N GLN A 238 5.85 -14.70 -5.83
CA GLN A 238 5.30 -15.79 -5.01
C GLN A 238 6.33 -16.39 -4.07
N LEU A 239 7.54 -16.66 -4.59
CA LEU A 239 8.66 -17.16 -3.77
C LEU A 239 9.02 -16.16 -2.67
N ASN A 240 9.12 -14.88 -2.97
CA ASN A 240 9.44 -13.86 -1.98
C ASN A 240 8.39 -13.79 -0.86
N ARG A 241 7.11 -14.00 -1.18
CA ARG A 241 6.02 -14.05 -0.19
C ARG A 241 6.05 -15.28 0.72
N THR A 242 6.88 -16.28 0.44
CA THR A 242 7.08 -17.39 1.39
C THR A 242 7.89 -16.98 2.61
N VAL A 243 8.60 -15.86 2.55
CA VAL A 243 9.29 -15.24 3.69
C VAL A 243 8.45 -14.08 4.17
N LEU A 244 7.87 -14.22 5.35
CA LEU A 244 7.06 -13.17 5.96
C LEU A 244 7.96 -12.25 6.76
N VAL A 245 7.87 -10.95 6.45
CA VAL A 245 8.64 -9.91 7.12
C VAL A 245 7.73 -8.89 7.78
N SER A 246 8.22 -8.25 8.84
CA SER A 246 7.47 -7.19 9.51
C SER A 246 7.37 -5.94 8.63
N PRO A 247 6.16 -5.40 8.40
CA PRO A 247 5.97 -4.16 7.65
C PRO A 247 6.33 -2.90 8.46
N LEU A 248 6.41 -3.03 9.81
CA LEU A 248 6.61 -1.92 10.74
C LEU A 248 7.34 -2.40 12.00
N ARG A 249 7.76 -1.44 12.82
CA ARG A 249 8.29 -1.70 14.16
C ARG A 249 7.15 -1.95 15.13
N GLY A 250 7.23 -3.03 15.92
CA GLY A 250 6.14 -3.37 16.84
C GLY A 250 6.47 -4.50 17.80
N ILE A 251 5.44 -4.96 18.50
CA ILE A 251 5.50 -6.12 19.38
C ILE A 251 4.55 -7.19 18.83
N VAL A 252 5.04 -8.43 18.76
CA VAL A 252 4.22 -9.58 18.38
C VAL A 252 3.21 -9.85 19.50
N ASN A 253 1.92 -9.74 19.19
CA ASN A 253 0.85 -9.85 20.19
C ASN A 253 0.20 -11.21 20.25
N ASN A 254 -0.01 -11.84 19.08
CA ASN A 254 -0.73 -13.10 18.95
C ASN A 254 -0.09 -13.95 17.87
N LEU A 255 0.14 -15.22 18.16
CA LEU A 255 0.62 -16.23 17.21
C LEU A 255 -0.50 -17.26 16.97
N SER A 256 -1.15 -17.15 15.81
CA SER A 256 -2.23 -18.07 15.44
C SER A 256 -1.70 -19.44 14.99
N VAL A 257 -0.48 -19.47 14.41
CA VAL A 257 0.17 -20.68 13.94
C VAL A 257 1.52 -20.85 14.65
N THR A 258 1.63 -21.85 15.53
CA THR A 258 2.84 -22.09 16.34
C THR A 258 3.55 -23.41 16.00
N THR A 259 2.90 -24.29 15.23
CA THR A 259 3.42 -25.63 14.95
C THR A 259 4.32 -25.63 13.71
N ILE A 260 5.63 -25.82 13.89
CA ILE A 260 6.56 -26.03 12.77
C ILE A 260 6.17 -27.33 12.05
N GLY A 261 6.11 -27.32 10.71
CA GLY A 261 5.58 -28.39 9.90
C GLY A 261 4.06 -28.37 9.72
N GLY A 262 3.36 -27.43 10.40
CA GLY A 262 1.92 -27.22 10.23
C GLY A 262 1.58 -26.63 8.87
N VAL A 263 0.38 -26.93 8.39
CA VAL A 263 -0.13 -26.37 7.11
C VAL A 263 -0.87 -25.08 7.38
N VAL A 264 -0.40 -24.02 6.72
CA VAL A 264 -1.02 -22.69 6.69
C VAL A 264 -1.86 -22.59 5.41
N ARG A 265 -3.13 -22.20 5.54
CA ARG A 265 -4.02 -22.02 4.40
C ARG A 265 -3.78 -20.67 3.73
N PRO A 266 -4.07 -20.52 2.43
CA PRO A 266 -4.08 -19.22 1.77
C PRO A 266 -4.97 -18.21 2.50
N GLY A 267 -4.42 -17.04 2.82
CA GLY A 267 -5.14 -16.00 3.56
C GLY A 267 -5.27 -16.22 5.07
N GLU A 268 -4.67 -17.28 5.62
CA GLU A 268 -4.71 -17.54 7.07
C GLU A 268 -3.81 -16.57 7.82
N GLU A 269 -4.32 -16.11 8.98
CA GLU A 269 -3.58 -15.26 9.89
C GLU A 269 -2.50 -16.07 10.60
N ILE A 270 -1.26 -15.58 10.52
CA ILE A 270 -0.11 -16.22 11.17
C ILE A 270 0.18 -15.57 12.51
N LEU A 271 0.25 -14.25 12.54
CA LEU A 271 0.49 -13.46 13.74
C LEU A 271 -0.06 -12.04 13.61
N GLN A 272 -0.15 -11.34 14.75
CA GLN A 272 -0.49 -9.93 14.84
C GLN A 272 0.66 -9.14 15.42
N ILE A 273 0.87 -7.91 14.91
CA ILE A 273 1.87 -6.97 15.43
C ILE A 273 1.17 -5.71 15.91
N ILE A 274 1.46 -5.31 17.14
CA ILE A 274 1.05 -4.01 17.69
C ILE A 274 2.17 -3.01 17.39
N PRO A 275 1.91 -1.93 16.65
CA PRO A 275 2.90 -0.90 16.37
C PRO A 275 3.37 -0.20 17.63
N LEU A 276 4.69 0.11 17.72
CA LEU A 276 5.29 0.82 18.85
C LEU A 276 5.49 2.31 18.59
N ASP A 277 5.68 2.70 17.32
CA ASP A 277 6.10 4.07 16.95
C ASP A 277 4.92 5.00 16.70
N GLU A 278 3.73 4.67 17.20
CA GLU A 278 2.55 5.46 16.94
C GLU A 278 2.14 6.33 18.11
N GLU A 279 1.59 7.48 17.75
CA GLU A 279 1.02 8.42 18.70
C GLU A 279 -0.09 7.73 19.52
N LEU A 280 0.05 7.80 20.83
CA LEU A 280 -1.00 7.39 21.73
C LEU A 280 -2.15 8.40 21.64
N VAL A 281 -3.35 7.90 21.44
CA VAL A 281 -4.56 8.71 21.42
C VAL A 281 -5.48 8.27 22.57
N VAL A 282 -6.31 9.20 23.02
CA VAL A 282 -7.34 8.89 24.02
C VAL A 282 -8.67 8.71 23.30
N GLU A 283 -9.29 7.55 23.45
CA GLU A 283 -10.68 7.34 23.05
C GLU A 283 -11.58 7.65 24.25
N ALA A 284 -12.28 8.80 24.21
CA ALA A 284 -13.22 9.24 25.23
C ALA A 284 -14.65 8.89 24.84
N ARG A 285 -15.46 8.48 25.81
CA ARG A 285 -16.88 8.13 25.65
C ARG A 285 -17.72 9.30 26.09
N VAL A 286 -18.26 10.05 25.14
CA VAL A 286 -19.10 11.22 25.42
C VAL A 286 -20.56 10.84 25.30
N LYS A 287 -21.36 11.20 26.33
CA LYS A 287 -22.80 10.93 26.31
C LYS A 287 -23.51 11.76 25.22
N PRO A 288 -24.60 11.24 24.62
CA PRO A 288 -25.33 11.92 23.55
C PRO A 288 -25.82 13.32 23.93
N GLU A 289 -26.17 13.52 25.19
CA GLU A 289 -26.61 14.82 25.72
C GLU A 289 -25.56 15.94 25.67
N ASN A 290 -24.28 15.56 25.67
CA ASN A 290 -23.14 16.47 25.73
C ASN A 290 -22.38 16.61 24.40
N ILE A 291 -22.74 15.87 23.38
CA ILE A 291 -21.99 15.83 22.10
C ILE A 291 -22.19 17.10 21.27
N ALA A 292 -23.30 17.80 21.44
CA ALA A 292 -23.66 18.97 20.63
C ALA A 292 -22.63 20.10 20.71
N GLY A 293 -21.92 20.21 21.85
CA GLY A 293 -20.89 21.23 22.08
C GLY A 293 -19.48 20.80 21.64
N VAL A 294 -19.25 19.50 21.31
CA VAL A 294 -17.91 18.98 20.98
C VAL A 294 -17.66 19.11 19.49
N ARG A 295 -16.49 19.66 19.15
CA ARG A 295 -16.07 19.85 17.74
C ARG A 295 -14.62 19.44 17.55
N PRO A 296 -14.23 18.94 16.36
CA PRO A 296 -12.83 18.73 16.03
C PRO A 296 -12.00 20.01 16.17
N GLY A 297 -10.79 19.88 16.69
CA GLY A 297 -9.87 20.99 16.94
C GLY A 297 -10.01 21.66 18.32
N GLN A 298 -10.97 21.27 19.15
CA GLN A 298 -11.11 21.78 20.52
C GLN A 298 -10.01 21.24 21.43
N GLU A 299 -9.58 22.09 22.37
CA GLU A 299 -8.64 21.69 23.41
C GLU A 299 -9.33 20.80 24.45
N ALA A 300 -8.57 19.85 24.96
CA ALA A 300 -9.00 18.95 26.01
C ALA A 300 -7.89 18.75 27.04
N THR A 301 -8.32 18.51 28.27
CA THR A 301 -7.43 18.15 29.37
C THR A 301 -7.60 16.69 29.72
N VAL A 302 -6.51 15.92 29.64
CA VAL A 302 -6.51 14.47 29.91
C VAL A 302 -5.83 14.18 31.24
N LYS A 303 -6.54 13.49 32.12
CA LYS A 303 -6.07 13.04 33.43
C LYS A 303 -5.97 11.52 33.43
N LEU A 304 -4.76 10.98 33.51
CA LEU A 304 -4.53 9.54 33.59
C LEU A 304 -4.88 8.99 34.97
N SER A 305 -5.75 7.99 35.04
CA SER A 305 -6.16 7.41 36.34
C SER A 305 -5.03 6.63 37.03
N ALA A 306 -4.03 6.19 36.28
CA ALA A 306 -2.86 5.48 36.83
C ALA A 306 -1.87 6.40 37.55
N TYR A 307 -1.98 7.71 37.38
CA TYR A 307 -1.06 8.70 37.94
C TYR A 307 -1.84 9.82 38.64
N ASP A 308 -1.33 10.27 39.82
CA ASP A 308 -1.94 11.39 40.51
C ASP A 308 -1.66 12.69 39.75
N TYR A 309 -2.73 13.27 39.20
CA TYR A 309 -2.66 14.50 38.40
C TYR A 309 -2.22 15.72 39.23
N THR A 310 -2.30 15.66 40.57
CA THR A 310 -1.81 16.74 41.45
C THR A 310 -0.27 16.77 41.53
N ILE A 311 0.37 15.64 41.31
CA ILE A 311 1.83 15.49 41.32
C ILE A 311 2.41 15.60 39.89
N TYR A 312 1.83 14.91 38.98
CA TYR A 312 2.34 14.78 37.60
C TYR A 312 1.73 15.78 36.62
N GLY A 313 0.61 16.43 37.00
CA GLY A 313 -0.11 17.35 36.15
C GLY A 313 -1.08 16.64 35.19
N THR A 314 -1.63 17.40 34.29
CA THR A 314 -2.58 16.93 33.27
C THR A 314 -1.93 17.01 31.90
N LEU A 315 -2.27 16.08 31.01
CA LEU A 315 -1.83 16.11 29.61
C LEU A 315 -2.78 16.99 28.82
N LYS A 316 -2.24 17.78 27.89
CA LYS A 316 -3.03 18.53 26.92
C LYS A 316 -3.33 17.63 25.72
N GLY A 317 -4.51 17.77 25.19
CA GLY A 317 -4.93 17.06 23.98
C GLY A 317 -5.82 17.92 23.12
N THR A 318 -5.99 17.49 21.87
CA THR A 318 -6.86 18.14 20.90
C THR A 318 -7.82 17.10 20.31
N VAL A 319 -9.09 17.46 20.17
CA VAL A 319 -10.09 16.59 19.54
C VAL A 319 -9.74 16.40 18.07
N LYS A 320 -9.41 15.15 17.68
CA LYS A 320 -9.06 14.78 16.29
C LYS A 320 -10.28 14.32 15.51
N LEU A 321 -11.08 13.45 16.11
CA LEU A 321 -12.22 12.82 15.44
C LEU A 321 -13.36 12.59 16.41
N ILE A 322 -14.59 12.75 15.91
CA ILE A 322 -15.83 12.39 16.60
C ILE A 322 -16.52 11.34 15.75
N SER A 323 -16.97 10.26 16.36
CA SER A 323 -17.71 9.22 15.62
C SER A 323 -19.03 9.76 15.06
N ALA A 324 -19.39 9.33 13.86
CA ALA A 324 -20.64 9.75 13.21
C ALA A 324 -21.90 9.14 13.84
N ASP A 325 -21.73 8.05 14.60
CA ASP A 325 -22.84 7.32 15.23
C ASP A 325 -22.50 6.96 16.68
N THR A 326 -23.51 6.56 17.44
CA THR A 326 -23.37 6.11 18.83
C THR A 326 -23.00 4.63 18.89
N PHE A 327 -22.16 4.29 19.85
CA PHE A 327 -21.78 2.92 20.18
C PHE A 327 -22.41 2.49 21.49
N LYS A 328 -22.78 1.23 21.58
CA LYS A 328 -23.23 0.59 22.84
C LYS A 328 -22.13 -0.32 23.36
N ASP A 329 -21.92 -0.36 24.67
CA ASP A 329 -20.92 -1.23 25.26
C ASP A 329 -21.49 -2.66 25.42
N GLU A 330 -21.09 -3.57 24.53
CA GLU A 330 -21.52 -4.98 24.55
C GLU A 330 -21.10 -5.76 25.81
N ARG A 331 -20.14 -5.23 26.57
CA ARG A 331 -19.64 -5.86 27.82
C ARG A 331 -20.41 -5.46 29.05
N SER A 332 -21.30 -4.49 28.96
CA SER A 332 -22.20 -4.13 30.07
C SER A 332 -23.23 -5.24 30.28
N ARG A 333 -23.28 -5.81 31.50
CA ARG A 333 -24.32 -6.81 31.90
C ARG A 333 -25.74 -6.24 31.91
N ALA A 334 -25.88 -4.93 31.79
CA ALA A 334 -27.21 -4.31 31.57
C ALA A 334 -27.61 -4.52 30.12
N ALA A 335 -28.82 -5.02 29.88
CA ALA A 335 -29.36 -5.34 28.55
C ALA A 335 -29.38 -4.14 27.58
N ASP A 336 -29.04 -2.94 28.05
CA ASP A 336 -29.00 -1.70 27.28
C ASP A 336 -27.83 -0.86 27.79
N GLY A 337 -26.61 -1.17 27.33
CA GLY A 337 -25.42 -0.35 27.62
C GLY A 337 -25.65 1.10 27.17
N ASP A 338 -25.28 2.08 28.02
CA ASP A 338 -25.47 3.51 27.73
C ASP A 338 -24.88 3.89 26.38
N PRO A 339 -25.67 4.42 25.44
CA PRO A 339 -25.17 4.86 24.15
C PRO A 339 -24.18 6.03 24.34
N HIS A 340 -23.06 6.00 23.64
CA HIS A 340 -22.04 7.03 23.70
C HIS A 340 -21.40 7.28 22.34
N TYR A 341 -20.93 8.50 22.13
CA TYR A 341 -20.08 8.85 21.01
C TYR A 341 -18.62 8.62 21.38
N LYS A 342 -17.84 8.06 20.44
CA LYS A 342 -16.40 7.93 20.56
C LYS A 342 -15.74 9.20 20.07
N VAL A 343 -15.01 9.86 20.96
CA VAL A 343 -14.23 11.05 20.65
C VAL A 343 -12.75 10.68 20.77
N THR A 344 -12.03 10.76 19.68
CA THR A 344 -10.59 10.50 19.64
C THR A 344 -9.83 11.79 19.82
N LEU A 345 -8.97 11.82 20.83
CA LEU A 345 -8.12 12.96 21.15
C LEU A 345 -6.65 12.61 20.90
N GLN A 346 -5.95 13.49 20.24
CA GLN A 346 -4.51 13.46 20.11
C GLN A 346 -3.89 14.12 21.32
N VAL A 347 -3.02 13.42 22.04
CA VAL A 347 -2.30 13.95 23.21
C VAL A 347 -1.03 14.64 22.71
N ASP A 348 -0.78 15.85 23.19
CA ASP A 348 0.47 16.57 22.91
C ASP A 348 1.62 15.92 23.72
N THR A 349 2.48 15.23 23.01
CA THR A 349 3.69 14.59 23.57
C THR A 349 4.95 15.43 23.40
N GLU A 350 4.88 16.53 22.64
CA GLU A 350 6.04 17.38 22.37
C GLU A 350 6.29 18.39 23.51
N HIS A 351 5.24 18.84 24.19
CA HIS A 351 5.31 19.87 25.23
C HIS A 351 5.13 19.29 26.64
N LEU A 352 5.69 18.12 26.92
CA LEU A 352 5.62 17.49 28.21
C LEU A 352 6.57 18.18 29.21
N THR A 353 6.08 18.39 30.45
CA THR A 353 6.96 18.82 31.54
C THR A 353 7.96 17.70 31.91
N PRO A 354 9.13 18.01 32.49
CA PRO A 354 10.12 16.98 32.87
C PRO A 354 9.55 15.85 33.74
N ARG A 355 8.51 16.13 34.54
CA ARG A 355 7.81 15.12 35.34
C ARG A 355 6.89 14.24 34.49
N GLN A 356 6.26 14.79 33.47
CA GLN A 356 5.40 14.06 32.53
C GLN A 356 6.22 13.20 31.57
N ALA A 357 7.40 13.65 31.17
CA ALA A 357 8.32 12.89 30.34
C ALA A 357 8.80 11.57 30.94
N SER A 358 8.75 11.46 32.28
CA SER A 358 9.08 10.23 33.01
C SER A 358 7.93 9.22 33.09
N LEU A 359 6.71 9.58 32.61
CA LEU A 359 5.55 8.70 32.66
C LEU A 359 5.64 7.63 31.56
N GLN A 360 5.53 6.38 31.93
CA GLN A 360 5.38 5.28 30.97
C GLN A 360 3.91 5.13 30.63
N ILE A 361 3.45 5.87 29.62
CA ILE A 361 2.09 5.77 29.14
C ILE A 361 1.95 4.50 28.29
N ARG A 362 0.96 3.66 28.63
CA ARG A 362 0.72 2.39 27.94
C ARG A 362 -0.71 2.33 27.40
N PRO A 363 -0.95 1.68 26.26
CA PRO A 363 -2.29 1.39 25.81
C PRO A 363 -3.10 0.65 26.88
N GLY A 364 -4.39 0.94 27.00
CA GLY A 364 -5.29 0.36 28.00
C GLY A 364 -5.38 1.14 29.32
N MET A 365 -4.54 2.15 29.56
CA MET A 365 -4.68 3.00 30.73
C MET A 365 -5.97 3.81 30.65
N GLN A 366 -6.71 3.85 31.75
CA GLN A 366 -7.92 4.68 31.86
C GLN A 366 -7.56 6.15 32.01
N ALA A 367 -8.37 7.00 31.42
CA ALA A 367 -8.22 8.45 31.49
C ALA A 367 -9.56 9.14 31.71
N SER A 368 -9.58 10.22 32.47
CA SER A 368 -10.70 11.16 32.54
C SER A 368 -10.37 12.36 31.65
N VAL A 369 -11.27 12.68 30.75
CA VAL A 369 -11.11 13.72 29.75
C VAL A 369 -12.05 14.88 30.07
N GLU A 370 -11.53 16.10 30.08
CA GLU A 370 -12.29 17.34 30.19
C GLU A 370 -12.17 18.10 28.87
N LEU A 371 -13.27 18.12 28.10
CA LEU A 371 -13.37 18.80 26.81
C LEU A 371 -13.82 20.24 27.03
N HIS A 372 -13.07 21.21 26.53
CA HIS A 372 -13.42 22.63 26.61
C HIS A 372 -14.37 22.97 25.48
N THR A 373 -15.68 23.04 25.78
CA THR A 373 -16.73 23.22 24.76
C THR A 373 -17.08 24.68 24.50
N GLY A 374 -16.64 25.58 25.33
CA GLY A 374 -16.87 27.01 25.20
C GLY A 374 -16.86 27.72 26.53
N SER A 375 -17.32 28.95 26.52
CA SER A 375 -17.51 29.76 27.73
C SER A 375 -18.86 30.45 27.67
N LYS A 376 -19.57 30.46 28.79
CA LYS A 376 -20.86 31.16 28.94
C LYS A 376 -20.73 32.24 30.01
N THR A 377 -21.51 33.32 29.86
CA THR A 377 -21.69 34.30 30.94
C THR A 377 -22.61 33.74 32.01
N VAL A 378 -22.34 34.10 33.28
CA VAL A 378 -23.09 33.62 34.45
C VAL A 378 -24.51 34.09 34.43
#